data_0e72922b9400fa610cc60cab8bcc9f52
#
_entry.id   0e72922b9400fa610cc60cab8bcc9f52
#
_cell.length_a   1.000
_cell.length_b   1.000
_cell.length_c   1.000
_cell.angle_alpha   90.00
_cell.angle_beta   90.00
_cell.angle_gamma   90.00
#
_symmetry.space_group_name_H-M   'P 1'
#
loop_
_entity.id
_entity.type
_entity.pdbx_description
1 polymer ?
#
loop_
_entity_poly.entity_id
_entity_poly.type
_entity_poly.pdbx_seq_one_letter_code
_entity_poly.pdbx_strand_id
1 'polypeptide(L)'
;MVTAVHPPTTTSESKTAPRQRLVYLDLINTVAIVWVVLLHVRFVIPDNPSSSAWWVENILSGFGGAAVPLFFMATGINLLEFTRRESVGTFYRKRFTKILIPMILWAQIYLFAHIWTESTPFPDAHQILRTLLAPSSAAATLWYLEALVGVYLALPIFSYAIRGAWQNQAPASRTKFLWLMAVLGLLLPVLTHAAHLINPRVMPEFIAPLTGYLGFCLLGYALAHTELSRKWRLVVYALGAAGLAGYILGGAYLIAEHPALKPLAREYLSIPLILWASAVLVFCKYSRINRVSPTTQGILKKLAALTFG
;
A
#
# COMPACT_ATOMS: atom_id res chain seq x y z
N MET A 1 56.83 38.29 0.65
CA MET A 1 55.68 38.42 -0.28
C MET A 1 54.76 37.23 0.01
N VAL A 2 53.72 37.43 0.81
CA VAL A 2 52.82 36.37 1.28
C VAL A 2 51.56 36.46 0.41
N THR A 3 51.31 35.45 -0.41
CA THR A 3 50.12 35.33 -1.25
C THR A 3 48.94 34.88 -0.40
N ALA A 4 47.91 35.73 -0.31
CA ALA A 4 46.67 35.44 0.35
C ALA A 4 45.88 34.42 -0.47
N VAL A 5 45.56 33.28 0.15
CA VAL A 5 44.62 32.26 -0.38
C VAL A 5 43.20 32.72 -0.11
N HIS A 6 42.45 33.03 -1.15
CA HIS A 6 41.00 33.29 -1.05
C HIS A 6 40.27 31.97 -0.72
N PRO A 7 39.32 31.98 0.23
CA PRO A 7 38.46 30.81 0.48
C PRO A 7 37.50 30.61 -0.71
N PRO A 8 37.17 29.35 -1.05
CA PRO A 8 36.24 29.05 -2.14
C PRO A 8 34.84 29.57 -1.83
N THR A 9 34.27 30.28 -2.79
CA THR A 9 32.92 30.78 -2.84
C THR A 9 31.92 29.62 -2.60
N THR A 10 31.11 29.80 -1.59
CA THR A 10 29.97 28.94 -1.27
C THR A 10 29.05 28.76 -2.50
N THR A 11 29.04 27.55 -3.04
CA THR A 11 28.09 27.14 -4.07
C THR A 11 26.67 27.25 -3.51
N SER A 12 25.86 28.09 -4.14
CA SER A 12 24.42 28.26 -3.86
C SER A 12 23.74 26.90 -3.88
N GLU A 13 23.12 26.52 -2.75
CA GLU A 13 22.20 25.40 -2.69
C GLU A 13 21.11 25.59 -3.75
N SER A 14 21.15 24.78 -4.79
CA SER A 14 20.10 24.68 -5.76
C SER A 14 18.80 24.27 -5.03
N LYS A 15 17.89 25.21 -4.83
CA LYS A 15 16.52 24.94 -4.38
C LYS A 15 15.92 23.95 -5.36
N THR A 16 15.80 22.69 -4.94
CA THR A 16 15.14 21.62 -5.71
C THR A 16 13.76 22.11 -6.16
N ALA A 17 13.53 22.11 -7.46
CA ALA A 17 12.27 22.51 -8.05
C ALA A 17 11.10 21.72 -7.41
N PRO A 18 9.95 22.35 -7.15
CA PRO A 18 8.82 21.66 -6.56
C PRO A 18 8.40 20.47 -7.43
N ARG A 19 8.22 19.29 -6.79
CA ARG A 19 7.81 18.06 -7.49
C ARG A 19 6.50 18.30 -8.23
N GLN A 20 6.50 18.05 -9.52
CA GLN A 20 5.27 18.09 -10.31
C GLN A 20 4.27 17.08 -9.73
N ARG A 21 3.09 17.57 -9.35
CA ARG A 21 2.02 16.76 -8.79
C ARG A 21 1.50 15.78 -9.84
N LEU A 22 1.43 14.51 -9.48
CA LEU A 22 0.91 13.46 -10.36
C LEU A 22 -0.60 13.29 -10.11
N VAL A 23 -1.43 13.88 -11.00
CA VAL A 23 -2.91 13.87 -10.85
C VAL A 23 -3.48 12.45 -10.80
N TYR A 24 -2.86 11.51 -11.51
CA TYR A 24 -3.31 10.11 -11.46
C TYR A 24 -3.13 9.47 -10.07
N LEU A 25 -2.20 9.94 -9.22
CA LEU A 25 -2.08 9.48 -7.83
C LEU A 25 -3.23 10.00 -6.96
N ASP A 26 -3.69 11.23 -7.22
CA ASP A 26 -4.88 11.75 -6.54
C ASP A 26 -6.12 10.93 -6.91
N LEU A 27 -6.24 10.51 -8.18
CA LEU A 27 -7.29 9.60 -8.62
C LEU A 27 -7.19 8.25 -7.93
N ILE A 28 -6.00 7.63 -7.88
CA ILE A 28 -5.76 6.35 -7.20
C ILE A 28 -6.19 6.44 -5.74
N ASN A 29 -5.73 7.45 -5.01
CA ASN A 29 -6.07 7.63 -3.61
C ASN A 29 -7.58 7.84 -3.41
N THR A 30 -8.22 8.63 -4.28
CA THR A 30 -9.68 8.86 -4.22
C THR A 30 -10.46 7.58 -4.48
N VAL A 31 -10.09 6.81 -5.50
CA VAL A 31 -10.74 5.51 -5.81
C VAL A 31 -10.51 4.52 -4.67
N ALA A 32 -9.29 4.42 -4.16
CA ALA A 32 -8.95 3.50 -3.09
C ALA A 32 -9.73 3.80 -1.80
N ILE A 33 -9.86 5.09 -1.38
CA ILE A 33 -10.61 5.42 -0.17
C ILE A 33 -12.11 5.14 -0.33
N VAL A 34 -12.69 5.42 -1.50
CA VAL A 34 -14.10 5.08 -1.78
C VAL A 34 -14.32 3.57 -1.63
N TRP A 35 -13.44 2.74 -2.20
CA TRP A 35 -13.52 1.30 -2.04
C TRP A 35 -13.34 0.85 -0.59
N VAL A 36 -12.40 1.42 0.16
CA VAL A 36 -12.23 1.12 1.58
C VAL A 36 -13.50 1.43 2.36
N VAL A 37 -14.10 2.61 2.17
CA VAL A 37 -15.36 2.97 2.83
C VAL A 37 -16.46 1.98 2.47
N LEU A 38 -16.65 1.67 1.19
CA LEU A 38 -17.65 0.71 0.74
C LEU A 38 -17.47 -0.67 1.37
N LEU A 39 -16.23 -1.14 1.51
CA LEU A 39 -15.93 -2.43 2.15
C LEU A 39 -16.21 -2.43 3.67
N HIS A 40 -16.18 -1.28 4.34
CA HIS A 40 -16.43 -1.19 5.78
C HIS A 40 -17.90 -0.91 6.12
N VAL A 41 -18.67 -0.30 5.23
CA VAL A 41 -20.10 -0.02 5.46
C VAL A 41 -21.03 -1.10 4.92
N ARG A 42 -20.48 -2.16 4.34
CA ARG A 42 -21.27 -3.30 3.85
C ARG A 42 -22.02 -3.97 4.97
N PHE A 43 -23.24 -4.40 4.67
CA PHE A 43 -24.05 -5.20 5.61
C PHE A 43 -23.39 -6.57 5.86
N VAL A 44 -23.65 -7.13 7.05
CA VAL A 44 -23.26 -8.50 7.33
C VAL A 44 -24.12 -9.42 6.45
N ILE A 45 -23.53 -9.91 5.38
CA ILE A 45 -24.17 -10.84 4.46
C ILE A 45 -23.77 -12.26 4.89
N PRO A 46 -24.73 -13.18 5.07
CA PRO A 46 -24.43 -14.56 5.43
C PRO A 46 -23.45 -15.19 4.43
N ASP A 47 -22.52 -15.99 4.92
CA ASP A 47 -21.57 -16.76 4.10
C ASP A 47 -22.30 -17.89 3.35
N ASN A 48 -23.15 -17.53 2.43
CA ASN A 48 -23.90 -18.47 1.60
C ASN A 48 -23.66 -18.18 0.11
N PRO A 49 -22.71 -18.87 -0.54
CA PRO A 49 -22.42 -18.73 -1.96
C PRO A 49 -23.60 -18.97 -2.90
N SER A 50 -24.70 -19.58 -2.40
CA SER A 50 -25.93 -19.77 -3.16
C SER A 50 -26.81 -18.52 -3.24
N SER A 51 -26.53 -17.47 -2.44
CA SER A 51 -27.35 -16.26 -2.43
C SER A 51 -26.82 -15.21 -3.40
N SER A 52 -27.73 -14.48 -4.06
CA SER A 52 -27.36 -13.34 -4.91
C SER A 52 -26.69 -12.20 -4.13
N ALA A 53 -27.10 -11.98 -2.89
CA ALA A 53 -26.51 -10.98 -2.01
C ALA A 53 -25.03 -11.27 -1.73
N TRP A 54 -24.70 -12.55 -1.50
CA TRP A 54 -23.31 -12.97 -1.32
C TRP A 54 -22.46 -12.71 -2.58
N TRP A 55 -23.01 -12.97 -3.78
CA TRP A 55 -22.29 -12.70 -5.02
C TRP A 55 -22.05 -11.22 -5.26
N VAL A 56 -23.02 -10.36 -4.95
CA VAL A 56 -22.82 -8.89 -5.01
C VAL A 56 -21.68 -8.48 -4.08
N GLU A 57 -21.68 -8.96 -2.84
CA GLU A 57 -20.60 -8.68 -1.87
C GLU A 57 -19.25 -9.22 -2.35
N ASN A 58 -19.22 -10.44 -2.90
CA ASN A 58 -18.01 -11.05 -3.41
C ASN A 58 -17.40 -10.25 -4.59
N ILE A 59 -18.23 -9.78 -5.51
CA ILE A 59 -17.83 -8.92 -6.63
C ILE A 59 -17.30 -7.58 -6.12
N LEU A 60 -18.04 -6.91 -5.22
CA LEU A 60 -17.60 -5.64 -4.62
C LEU A 60 -16.27 -5.79 -3.88
N SER A 61 -16.11 -6.89 -3.13
CA SER A 61 -14.84 -7.22 -2.47
C SER A 61 -13.70 -7.47 -3.45
N GLY A 62 -13.99 -8.08 -4.60
CA GLY A 62 -13.01 -8.29 -5.68
C GLY A 62 -12.48 -6.97 -6.23
N PHE A 63 -13.39 -6.06 -6.60
CA PHE A 63 -12.98 -4.73 -7.07
C PHE A 63 -12.27 -3.93 -5.97
N GLY A 64 -12.83 -3.89 -4.78
CA GLY A 64 -12.32 -3.10 -3.65
C GLY A 64 -11.05 -3.66 -3.04
N GLY A 65 -10.75 -4.95 -3.22
CA GLY A 65 -9.54 -5.58 -2.72
C GLY A 65 -8.25 -4.90 -3.19
N ALA A 66 -8.26 -4.26 -4.36
CA ALA A 66 -7.12 -3.48 -4.84
C ALA A 66 -6.82 -2.21 -4.02
N ALA A 67 -7.73 -1.73 -3.19
CA ALA A 67 -7.58 -0.44 -2.49
C ALA A 67 -6.32 -0.39 -1.61
N VAL A 68 -6.11 -1.41 -0.79
CA VAL A 68 -4.94 -1.50 0.10
C VAL A 68 -3.63 -1.62 -0.69
N PRO A 69 -3.47 -2.54 -1.65
CA PRO A 69 -2.33 -2.54 -2.56
C PRO A 69 -2.06 -1.19 -3.24
N LEU A 70 -3.09 -0.51 -3.72
CA LEU A 70 -2.95 0.80 -4.38
C LEU A 70 -2.43 1.88 -3.43
N PHE A 71 -2.85 1.90 -2.17
CA PHE A 71 -2.30 2.82 -1.17
C PHE A 71 -0.81 2.58 -0.91
N PHE A 72 -0.38 1.31 -0.81
CA PHE A 72 1.05 1.00 -0.66
C PHE A 72 1.84 1.34 -1.93
N MET A 73 1.28 1.08 -3.13
CA MET A 73 1.89 1.48 -4.39
C MET A 73 2.05 3.01 -4.48
N ALA A 74 1.01 3.77 -4.12
CA ALA A 74 1.06 5.23 -4.07
C ALA A 74 2.09 5.74 -3.02
N THR A 75 2.18 5.07 -1.87
CA THR A 75 3.20 5.32 -0.85
C THR A 75 4.60 5.15 -1.43
N GLY A 76 4.86 4.06 -2.14
CA GLY A 76 6.14 3.81 -2.81
C GLY A 76 6.48 4.91 -3.83
N ILE A 77 5.55 5.26 -4.71
CA ILE A 77 5.74 6.33 -5.71
C ILE A 77 6.06 7.66 -5.03
N ASN A 78 5.42 7.96 -3.92
CA ASN A 78 5.61 9.24 -3.23
C ASN A 78 6.86 9.30 -2.36
N LEU A 79 7.28 8.18 -1.77
CA LEU A 79 8.24 8.20 -0.66
C LEU A 79 9.57 7.52 -0.95
N LEU A 80 9.70 6.62 -1.95
CA LEU A 80 10.96 5.92 -2.19
C LEU A 80 12.13 6.83 -2.63
N GLU A 81 11.86 8.08 -2.99
CA GLU A 81 12.92 9.08 -3.26
C GLU A 81 13.04 10.16 -2.16
N PHE A 82 12.53 9.93 -0.95
CA PHE A 82 12.52 10.97 0.08
C PHE A 82 13.93 11.44 0.46
N THR A 83 14.94 10.55 0.43
CA THR A 83 16.34 10.89 0.76
C THR A 83 16.97 11.94 -0.16
N ARG A 84 16.32 12.29 -1.28
CA ARG A 84 16.69 13.41 -2.13
C ARG A 84 16.19 14.76 -1.60
N ARG A 85 15.24 14.76 -0.66
CA ARG A 85 14.48 15.95 -0.24
C ARG A 85 14.64 16.27 1.24
N GLU A 86 14.80 15.23 2.06
CA GLU A 86 14.85 15.38 3.51
C GLU A 86 15.72 14.28 4.14
N SER A 87 16.18 14.55 5.36
CA SER A 87 16.93 13.58 6.16
C SER A 87 16.01 12.49 6.72
N VAL A 88 16.60 11.32 7.05
CA VAL A 88 15.87 10.19 7.66
C VAL A 88 15.17 10.59 8.96
N GLY A 89 15.84 11.39 9.81
CA GLY A 89 15.23 11.87 11.05
C GLY A 89 14.02 12.77 10.82
N THR A 90 14.10 13.68 9.83
CA THR A 90 12.94 14.52 9.43
C THR A 90 11.80 13.68 8.86
N PHE A 91 12.14 12.68 8.02
CA PHE A 91 11.17 11.73 7.48
C PHE A 91 10.41 11.00 8.59
N TYR A 92 11.11 10.38 9.54
CA TYR A 92 10.48 9.66 10.64
C TYR A 92 9.63 10.55 11.52
N ARG A 93 10.16 11.73 11.92
CA ARG A 93 9.38 12.69 12.71
C ARG A 93 8.05 13.03 12.05
N LYS A 94 8.06 13.38 10.76
CA LYS A 94 6.84 13.73 10.01
C LYS A 94 5.85 12.56 9.90
N ARG A 95 6.34 11.34 9.70
CA ARG A 95 5.49 10.17 9.48
C ARG A 95 4.94 9.62 10.78
N PHE A 96 5.77 9.48 11.79
CA PHE A 96 5.34 8.95 13.07
C PHE A 96 4.40 9.88 13.81
N THR A 97 4.64 11.20 13.80
CA THR A 97 3.68 12.13 14.39
C THR A 97 2.32 12.11 13.66
N LYS A 98 2.32 11.91 12.35
CA LYS A 98 1.09 11.90 11.55
C LYS A 98 0.32 10.57 11.61
N ILE A 99 1.00 9.45 11.80
CA ILE A 99 0.40 8.11 11.74
C ILE A 99 0.40 7.43 13.11
N LEU A 100 1.57 7.33 13.77
CA LEU A 100 1.71 6.56 14.99
C LEU A 100 0.91 7.17 16.16
N ILE A 101 0.96 8.50 16.32
CA ILE A 101 0.23 9.16 17.40
C ILE A 101 -1.29 9.00 17.24
N PRO A 102 -1.91 9.34 16.08
CA PRO A 102 -3.34 9.09 15.89
C PRO A 102 -3.72 7.61 16.03
N MET A 103 -2.90 6.68 15.51
CA MET A 103 -3.17 5.26 15.61
C MET A 103 -3.23 4.78 17.06
N ILE A 104 -2.26 5.18 17.88
CA ILE A 104 -2.24 4.84 19.31
C ILE A 104 -3.45 5.47 20.03
N LEU A 105 -3.75 6.74 19.78
CA LEU A 105 -4.89 7.42 20.38
C LEU A 105 -6.22 6.72 20.03
N TRP A 106 -6.42 6.38 18.76
CA TRP A 106 -7.62 5.64 18.33
C TRP A 106 -7.68 4.25 18.95
N ALA A 107 -6.57 3.52 19.06
CA ALA A 107 -6.55 2.22 19.72
C ALA A 107 -7.03 2.31 21.17
N GLN A 108 -6.58 3.34 21.92
CA GLN A 108 -7.05 3.55 23.28
C GLN A 108 -8.54 3.94 23.32
N ILE A 109 -8.99 4.80 22.41
CA ILE A 109 -10.41 5.17 22.29
C ILE A 109 -11.26 3.91 22.05
N TYR A 110 -10.88 3.03 21.13
CA TYR A 110 -11.58 1.78 20.88
C TYR A 110 -11.56 0.85 22.11
N LEU A 111 -10.42 0.71 22.78
CA LEU A 111 -10.30 -0.09 24.00
C LEU A 111 -11.29 0.38 25.06
N PHE A 112 -11.34 1.68 25.35
CA PHE A 112 -12.26 2.23 26.35
C PHE A 112 -13.72 2.25 25.88
N ALA A 113 -13.98 2.41 24.56
CA ALA A 113 -15.32 2.32 24.03
C ALA A 113 -15.92 0.93 24.21
N HIS A 114 -15.14 -0.16 24.06
CA HIS A 114 -15.61 -1.53 24.34
C HIS A 114 -16.07 -1.71 25.79
N ILE A 115 -15.37 -1.10 26.76
CA ILE A 115 -15.80 -1.14 28.16
C ILE A 115 -17.19 -0.53 28.33
N TRP A 116 -17.39 0.62 27.68
CA TRP A 116 -18.66 1.34 27.78
C TRP A 116 -19.82 0.64 27.08
N THR A 117 -19.57 0.06 25.90
CA THR A 117 -20.64 -0.56 25.09
C THR A 117 -20.93 -1.99 25.49
N GLU A 118 -19.94 -2.75 25.96
CA GLU A 118 -20.05 -4.19 26.24
C GLU A 118 -20.04 -4.49 27.75
N SER A 119 -20.02 -3.47 28.61
CA SER A 119 -19.95 -3.61 30.08
C SER A 119 -18.81 -4.53 30.55
N THR A 120 -17.70 -4.54 29.79
CA THR A 120 -16.53 -5.34 30.15
C THR A 120 -15.78 -4.70 31.33
N PRO A 121 -14.98 -5.47 32.11
CA PRO A 121 -14.13 -4.91 33.16
C PRO A 121 -13.15 -3.86 32.64
N PHE A 122 -12.73 -2.95 33.50
CA PHE A 122 -11.69 -1.96 33.15
C PHE A 122 -10.41 -2.68 32.70
N PRO A 123 -9.71 -2.22 31.64
CA PRO A 123 -8.55 -2.90 31.12
C PRO A 123 -7.41 -2.85 32.13
N ASP A 124 -6.74 -3.97 32.30
CA ASP A 124 -5.52 -4.06 33.07
C ASP A 124 -4.33 -3.46 32.34
N ALA A 125 -3.21 -3.33 33.04
CA ALA A 125 -1.97 -2.77 32.47
C ALA A 125 -1.46 -3.59 31.26
N HIS A 126 -1.68 -4.90 31.26
CA HIS A 126 -1.29 -5.78 30.17
C HIS A 126 -2.14 -5.52 28.90
N GLN A 127 -3.45 -5.35 29.04
CA GLN A 127 -4.34 -5.01 27.93
C GLN A 127 -4.00 -3.63 27.34
N ILE A 128 -3.73 -2.63 28.20
CA ILE A 128 -3.29 -1.30 27.76
C ILE A 128 -1.97 -1.42 26.99
N LEU A 129 -0.97 -2.10 27.55
CA LEU A 129 0.33 -2.29 26.89
C LEU A 129 0.19 -3.04 25.56
N ARG A 130 -0.66 -4.08 25.51
CA ARG A 130 -0.94 -4.83 24.30
C ARG A 130 -1.49 -3.92 23.20
N THR A 131 -2.44 -3.06 23.49
CA THR A 131 -3.03 -2.14 22.50
C THR A 131 -2.08 -1.00 22.09
N LEU A 132 -1.11 -0.65 22.94
CA LEU A 132 -0.04 0.27 22.56
C LEU A 132 0.95 -0.36 21.57
N LEU A 133 1.26 -1.66 21.73
CA LEU A 133 2.20 -2.38 20.88
C LEU A 133 1.54 -3.00 19.64
N ALA A 134 0.27 -3.37 19.73
CA ALA A 134 -0.53 -3.95 18.68
C ALA A 134 -1.92 -3.28 18.63
N PRO A 135 -2.03 -2.06 18.09
CA PRO A 135 -3.27 -1.28 18.02
C PRO A 135 -4.44 -2.00 17.36
N SER A 136 -4.16 -2.88 16.38
CA SER A 136 -5.18 -3.73 15.74
C SER A 136 -5.87 -4.70 16.70
N SER A 137 -5.28 -4.97 17.86
CA SER A 137 -5.92 -5.77 18.92
C SER A 137 -7.13 -5.07 19.55
N ALA A 138 -7.22 -3.74 19.49
CA ALA A 138 -8.38 -2.96 19.95
C ALA A 138 -9.41 -2.76 18.81
N ALA A 139 -8.94 -2.57 17.59
CA ALA A 139 -9.80 -2.43 16.43
C ALA A 139 -9.10 -2.99 15.19
N ALA A 140 -9.66 -4.06 14.62
CA ALA A 140 -9.07 -4.75 13.48
C ALA A 140 -8.75 -3.83 12.30
N THR A 141 -9.51 -2.74 12.12
CA THR A 141 -9.29 -1.76 11.05
C THR A 141 -7.95 -1.03 11.14
N LEU A 142 -7.30 -1.00 12.31
CA LEU A 142 -6.01 -0.34 12.52
C LEU A 142 -4.81 -1.12 11.95
N TRP A 143 -4.99 -2.39 11.56
CA TRP A 143 -3.92 -3.24 11.00
C TRP A 143 -3.18 -2.58 9.84
N TYR A 144 -3.89 -1.81 8.99
CA TYR A 144 -3.28 -1.11 7.86
C TYR A 144 -2.25 -0.07 8.31
N LEU A 145 -2.54 0.66 9.38
CA LEU A 145 -1.61 1.67 9.93
C LEU A 145 -0.38 1.01 10.56
N GLU A 146 -0.54 -0.14 11.21
CA GLU A 146 0.59 -0.95 11.71
C GLU A 146 1.50 -1.39 10.56
N ALA A 147 0.91 -1.95 9.50
CA ALA A 147 1.64 -2.35 8.30
C ALA A 147 2.36 -1.15 7.65
N LEU A 148 1.72 0.02 7.63
CA LEU A 148 2.31 1.25 7.10
C LEU A 148 3.49 1.75 7.95
N VAL A 149 3.43 1.64 9.27
CA VAL A 149 4.56 1.93 10.17
C VAL A 149 5.73 0.99 9.85
N GLY A 150 5.47 -0.31 9.70
CA GLY A 150 6.49 -1.30 9.29
C GLY A 150 7.16 -0.94 7.95
N VAL A 151 6.37 -0.54 6.95
CA VAL A 151 6.88 -0.05 5.67
C VAL A 151 7.75 1.20 5.87
N TYR A 152 7.32 2.17 6.68
CA TYR A 152 8.10 3.40 6.92
C TYR A 152 9.45 3.12 7.58
N LEU A 153 9.54 2.13 8.46
CA LEU A 153 10.82 1.71 9.07
C LEU A 153 11.81 1.19 8.01
N ALA A 154 11.32 0.47 7.00
CA ALA A 154 12.15 -0.11 5.96
C ALA A 154 12.49 0.88 4.80
N LEU A 155 11.63 1.88 4.55
CA LEU A 155 11.76 2.80 3.40
C LEU A 155 13.13 3.47 3.25
N PRO A 156 13.85 3.90 4.32
CA PRO A 156 15.17 4.53 4.13
C PRO A 156 16.19 3.64 3.44
N ILE A 157 16.20 2.34 3.75
CA ILE A 157 17.13 1.37 3.14
C ILE A 157 16.91 1.35 1.61
N PHE A 158 15.66 1.22 1.18
CA PHE A 158 15.30 1.17 -0.24
C PHE A 158 15.46 2.53 -0.93
N SER A 159 15.21 3.63 -0.23
CA SER A 159 15.44 4.97 -0.76
C SER A 159 16.92 5.22 -1.06
N TYR A 160 17.83 4.78 -0.20
CA TYR A 160 19.27 4.85 -0.47
C TYR A 160 19.71 3.92 -1.60
N ALA A 161 19.18 2.70 -1.66
CA ALA A 161 19.46 1.76 -2.75
C ALA A 161 19.02 2.32 -4.11
N ILE A 162 17.81 2.89 -4.18
CA ILE A 162 17.29 3.53 -5.40
C ILE A 162 18.16 4.76 -5.76
N ARG A 163 18.52 5.60 -4.79
CA ARG A 163 19.38 6.76 -5.03
C ARG A 163 20.73 6.34 -5.58
N GLY A 164 21.35 5.29 -5.03
CA GLY A 164 22.61 4.73 -5.52
C GLY A 164 22.49 4.21 -6.96
N ALA A 165 21.41 3.50 -7.26
CA ALA A 165 21.16 3.03 -8.62
C ALA A 165 20.96 4.20 -9.62
N TRP A 166 20.27 5.27 -9.23
CA TRP A 166 20.10 6.45 -10.07
C TRP A 166 21.41 7.22 -10.33
N GLN A 167 22.34 7.21 -9.40
CA GLN A 167 23.64 7.90 -9.54
C GLN A 167 24.64 7.09 -10.36
N ASN A 168 24.65 5.77 -10.18
CA ASN A 168 25.77 4.92 -10.62
C ASN A 168 25.44 3.98 -11.79
N GLN A 169 24.18 3.90 -12.23
CA GLN A 169 23.77 2.93 -13.26
C GLN A 169 23.22 3.60 -14.52
N ALA A 170 23.41 2.92 -15.65
CA ALA A 170 22.77 3.29 -16.92
C ALA A 170 21.22 3.12 -16.85
N PRO A 171 20.43 3.86 -17.64
CA PRO A 171 18.97 3.81 -17.60
C PRO A 171 18.35 2.40 -17.69
N ALA A 172 18.88 1.56 -18.59
CA ALA A 172 18.41 0.18 -18.74
C ALA A 172 18.68 -0.67 -17.48
N SER A 173 19.83 -0.50 -16.83
CA SER A 173 20.19 -1.19 -15.60
C SER A 173 19.32 -0.73 -14.42
N ARG A 174 18.97 0.56 -14.36
CA ARG A 174 18.03 1.11 -13.36
C ARG A 174 16.67 0.44 -13.45
N THR A 175 16.11 0.32 -14.65
CA THR A 175 14.82 -0.34 -14.87
C THR A 175 14.88 -1.80 -14.42
N LYS A 176 15.92 -2.55 -14.80
CA LYS A 176 16.12 -3.94 -14.35
C LYS A 176 16.22 -4.03 -12.84
N PHE A 177 16.98 -3.13 -12.20
CA PHE A 177 17.10 -3.07 -10.74
C PHE A 177 15.75 -2.83 -10.06
N LEU A 178 14.94 -1.88 -10.53
CA LEU A 178 13.63 -1.60 -9.96
C LEU A 178 12.69 -2.82 -10.04
N TRP A 179 12.67 -3.51 -11.19
CA TRP A 179 11.87 -4.72 -11.35
C TRP A 179 12.38 -5.88 -10.49
N LEU A 180 13.71 -6.05 -10.39
CA LEU A 180 14.28 -7.04 -9.48
C LEU A 180 13.84 -6.80 -8.03
N MET A 181 13.94 -5.56 -7.55
CA MET A 181 13.50 -5.18 -6.20
C MET A 181 12.00 -5.45 -6.00
N ALA A 182 11.16 -5.11 -6.99
CA ALA A 182 9.71 -5.35 -6.91
C ALA A 182 9.38 -6.85 -6.88
N VAL A 183 10.02 -7.65 -7.73
CA VAL A 183 9.84 -9.11 -7.76
C VAL A 183 10.29 -9.75 -6.46
N LEU A 184 11.50 -9.41 -5.96
CA LEU A 184 12.00 -9.97 -4.70
C LEU A 184 11.15 -9.55 -3.51
N GLY A 185 10.66 -8.30 -3.49
CA GLY A 185 9.78 -7.80 -2.43
C GLY A 185 8.42 -8.50 -2.38
N LEU A 186 7.94 -9.04 -3.49
CA LEU A 186 6.68 -9.79 -3.57
C LEU A 186 6.87 -11.31 -3.54
N LEU A 187 8.08 -11.81 -3.85
CA LEU A 187 8.33 -13.23 -3.99
C LEU A 187 8.05 -14.01 -2.70
N LEU A 188 8.61 -13.55 -1.58
CA LEU A 188 8.44 -14.23 -0.30
C LEU A 188 6.97 -14.24 0.16
N PRO A 189 6.23 -13.12 0.14
CA PRO A 189 4.80 -13.12 0.43
C PRO A 189 3.97 -14.03 -0.46
N VAL A 190 4.25 -14.03 -1.78
CA VAL A 190 3.55 -14.90 -2.73
C VAL A 190 3.83 -16.38 -2.44
N LEU A 191 5.09 -16.73 -2.15
CA LEU A 191 5.47 -18.09 -1.78
C LEU A 191 4.83 -18.50 -0.44
N THR A 192 4.79 -17.58 0.54
CA THR A 192 4.12 -17.83 1.82
C THR A 192 2.63 -18.08 1.61
N HIS A 193 1.97 -17.24 0.81
CA HIS A 193 0.57 -17.43 0.50
C HIS A 193 0.31 -18.77 -0.22
N ALA A 194 1.11 -19.11 -1.21
CA ALA A 194 1.02 -20.39 -1.92
C ALA A 194 1.27 -21.59 -0.98
N ALA A 195 2.25 -21.49 -0.08
CA ALA A 195 2.51 -22.53 0.92
C ALA A 195 1.32 -22.72 1.89
N HIS A 196 0.68 -21.64 2.32
CA HIS A 196 -0.52 -21.69 3.17
C HIS A 196 -1.72 -22.34 2.46
N LEU A 197 -1.85 -22.21 1.14
CA LEU A 197 -2.89 -22.93 0.36
C LEU A 197 -2.68 -24.45 0.38
N ILE A 198 -1.41 -24.90 0.50
CA ILE A 198 -1.07 -26.33 0.58
C ILE A 198 -1.13 -26.83 2.02
N ASN A 199 -0.55 -26.08 2.96
CA ASN A 199 -0.54 -26.40 4.39
C ASN A 199 -0.46 -25.12 5.25
N PRO A 200 -1.53 -24.72 5.94
CA PRO A 200 -1.57 -23.49 6.75
C PRO A 200 -0.54 -23.42 7.89
N ARG A 201 0.14 -24.53 8.24
CA ARG A 201 1.10 -24.59 9.36
C ARG A 201 2.57 -24.42 8.95
N VAL A 202 2.86 -24.20 7.66
CA VAL A 202 4.25 -24.35 7.14
C VAL A 202 5.13 -23.13 7.35
N MET A 203 4.60 -21.93 7.56
CA MET A 203 5.43 -20.71 7.65
C MET A 203 5.07 -19.79 8.81
N PRO A 204 6.06 -19.15 9.47
CA PRO A 204 5.79 -18.15 10.51
C PRO A 204 5.21 -16.88 9.90
N GLU A 205 4.12 -16.40 10.48
CA GLU A 205 3.39 -15.19 10.02
C GLU A 205 4.17 -13.87 10.15
N PHE A 206 5.24 -13.84 10.96
CA PHE A 206 5.94 -12.58 11.30
C PHE A 206 6.77 -11.97 10.17
N ILE A 207 7.10 -12.73 9.12
CA ILE A 207 7.91 -12.24 7.99
C ILE A 207 7.04 -11.58 6.91
N ALA A 208 5.83 -12.08 6.69
CA ALA A 208 4.94 -11.62 5.63
C ALA A 208 4.53 -10.13 5.70
N PRO A 209 4.18 -9.57 6.86
CA PRO A 209 3.77 -8.17 6.94
C PRO A 209 4.89 -7.19 6.57
N LEU A 210 6.14 -7.49 6.94
CA LEU A 210 7.26 -6.58 6.70
C LEU A 210 7.68 -6.55 5.24
N THR A 211 7.60 -7.68 4.54
CA THR A 211 8.08 -7.81 3.16
C THR A 211 6.99 -7.56 2.12
N GLY A 212 5.76 -8.00 2.36
CA GLY A 212 4.71 -8.00 1.35
C GLY A 212 4.20 -6.62 0.98
N TYR A 213 3.90 -5.79 1.96
CA TYR A 213 3.40 -4.43 1.69
C TYR A 213 4.49 -3.51 1.15
N LEU A 214 5.74 -3.72 1.56
CA LEU A 214 6.89 -3.07 0.94
C LEU A 214 7.04 -3.48 -0.53
N GLY A 215 6.76 -4.74 -0.88
CA GLY A 215 6.73 -5.22 -2.26
C GLY A 215 5.75 -4.44 -3.13
N PHE A 216 4.57 -4.08 -2.61
CA PHE A 216 3.65 -3.18 -3.32
C PHE A 216 4.23 -1.77 -3.51
N CYS A 217 4.94 -1.23 -2.51
CA CYS A 217 5.62 0.07 -2.66
C CYS A 217 6.64 0.03 -3.81
N LEU A 218 7.45 -1.03 -3.86
CA LEU A 218 8.47 -1.23 -4.89
C LEU A 218 7.84 -1.47 -6.27
N LEU A 219 6.79 -2.27 -6.34
CA LEU A 219 6.05 -2.53 -7.57
C LEU A 219 5.39 -1.26 -8.11
N GLY A 220 4.71 -0.50 -7.26
CA GLY A 220 4.12 0.78 -7.64
C GLY A 220 5.16 1.75 -8.19
N TYR A 221 6.30 1.85 -7.52
CA TYR A 221 7.42 2.69 -7.96
C TYR A 221 8.00 2.22 -9.30
N ALA A 222 8.20 0.91 -9.50
CA ALA A 222 8.68 0.34 -10.75
C ALA A 222 7.72 0.63 -11.91
N LEU A 223 6.41 0.41 -11.72
CA LEU A 223 5.37 0.69 -12.71
C LEU A 223 5.28 2.18 -13.05
N ALA A 224 5.45 3.07 -12.05
CA ALA A 224 5.42 4.50 -12.27
C ALA A 224 6.61 4.99 -13.12
N HIS A 225 7.80 4.40 -12.95
CA HIS A 225 9.03 4.80 -13.62
C HIS A 225 9.36 3.98 -14.88
N THR A 226 8.52 3.01 -15.23
CA THR A 226 8.64 2.24 -16.48
C THR A 226 7.61 2.72 -17.49
N GLU A 227 8.07 3.16 -18.66
CA GLU A 227 7.16 3.49 -19.76
C GLU A 227 6.75 2.22 -20.50
N LEU A 228 5.45 1.92 -20.47
CA LEU A 228 4.89 0.74 -21.11
C LEU A 228 4.35 1.08 -22.51
N SER A 229 4.79 0.32 -23.52
CA SER A 229 4.20 0.39 -24.86
C SER A 229 2.73 -0.03 -24.83
N ARG A 230 1.95 0.33 -25.88
CA ARG A 230 0.54 -0.04 -25.97
C ARG A 230 0.32 -1.55 -25.83
N LYS A 231 1.20 -2.37 -26.44
CA LYS A 231 1.16 -3.83 -26.33
C LYS A 231 1.28 -4.30 -24.86
N TRP A 232 2.27 -3.80 -24.14
CA TRP A 232 2.48 -4.18 -22.74
C TRP A 232 1.37 -3.68 -21.83
N ARG A 233 0.77 -2.51 -22.10
CA ARG A 233 -0.41 -2.04 -21.34
C ARG A 233 -1.60 -3.00 -21.52
N LEU A 234 -1.86 -3.45 -22.75
CA LEU A 234 -2.93 -4.42 -23.02
C LEU A 234 -2.68 -5.75 -22.32
N VAL A 235 -1.43 -6.24 -22.28
CA VAL A 235 -1.06 -7.44 -21.52
C VAL A 235 -1.34 -7.24 -20.02
N VAL A 236 -0.93 -6.11 -19.44
CA VAL A 236 -1.20 -5.82 -18.02
C VAL A 236 -2.70 -5.74 -17.73
N TYR A 237 -3.50 -5.16 -18.64
CA TYR A 237 -4.96 -5.10 -18.46
C TYR A 237 -5.61 -6.49 -18.57
N ALA A 238 -5.18 -7.31 -19.51
CA ALA A 238 -5.67 -8.69 -19.64
C ALA A 238 -5.33 -9.54 -18.42
N LEU A 239 -4.09 -9.45 -17.94
CA LEU A 239 -3.65 -10.12 -16.71
C LEU A 239 -4.40 -9.61 -15.49
N GLY A 240 -4.67 -8.30 -15.40
CA GLY A 240 -5.46 -7.70 -14.33
C GLY A 240 -6.91 -8.19 -14.34
N ALA A 241 -7.55 -8.27 -15.51
CA ALA A 241 -8.91 -8.81 -15.65
C ALA A 241 -8.95 -10.30 -15.25
N ALA A 242 -7.96 -11.09 -15.69
CA ALA A 242 -7.82 -12.48 -15.27
C ALA A 242 -7.58 -12.60 -13.76
N GLY A 243 -6.77 -11.71 -13.18
CA GLY A 243 -6.54 -11.64 -11.75
C GLY A 243 -7.83 -11.30 -10.97
N LEU A 244 -8.60 -10.30 -11.43
CA LEU A 244 -9.90 -9.98 -10.81
C LEU A 244 -10.86 -11.17 -10.86
N ALA A 245 -10.99 -11.80 -12.03
CA ALA A 245 -11.82 -13.00 -12.18
C ALA A 245 -11.33 -14.15 -11.26
N GLY A 246 -10.02 -14.40 -11.22
CA GLY A 246 -9.41 -15.39 -10.34
C GLY A 246 -9.65 -15.10 -8.85
N TYR A 247 -9.60 -13.84 -8.43
CA TYR A 247 -9.90 -13.44 -7.05
C TYR A 247 -11.37 -13.67 -6.69
N ILE A 248 -12.30 -13.30 -7.59
CA ILE A 248 -13.74 -13.45 -7.37
C ILE A 248 -14.13 -14.94 -7.43
N LEU A 249 -13.79 -15.64 -8.50
CA LEU A 249 -14.23 -17.02 -8.73
C LEU A 249 -13.41 -18.02 -7.89
N GLY A 250 -12.10 -17.83 -7.81
CA GLY A 250 -11.23 -18.67 -6.97
C GLY A 250 -11.54 -18.48 -5.49
N GLY A 251 -11.82 -17.24 -5.04
CA GLY A 251 -12.27 -16.96 -3.69
C GLY A 251 -13.62 -17.63 -3.39
N ALA A 252 -14.56 -17.59 -4.34
CA ALA A 252 -15.86 -18.28 -4.21
C ALA A 252 -15.67 -19.80 -4.07
N TYR A 253 -14.82 -20.39 -4.91
CA TYR A 253 -14.50 -21.81 -4.86
C TYR A 253 -13.87 -22.22 -3.52
N LEU A 254 -12.87 -21.47 -3.04
CA LEU A 254 -12.21 -21.74 -1.76
C LEU A 254 -13.19 -21.66 -0.58
N ILE A 255 -14.11 -20.69 -0.60
CA ILE A 255 -15.11 -20.52 0.47
C ILE A 255 -16.12 -21.66 0.45
N ALA A 256 -16.55 -22.11 -0.74
CA ALA A 256 -17.56 -23.16 -0.88
C ALA A 256 -17.01 -24.57 -0.58
N GLU A 257 -15.86 -24.91 -1.15
CA GLU A 257 -15.32 -26.29 -1.16
C GLU A 257 -14.25 -26.52 -0.09
N HIS A 258 -13.59 -25.44 0.37
CA HIS A 258 -12.47 -25.51 1.32
C HIS A 258 -12.61 -24.52 2.46
N PRO A 259 -13.58 -24.68 3.39
CA PRO A 259 -13.83 -23.71 4.47
C PRO A 259 -12.61 -23.38 5.34
N ALA A 260 -11.69 -24.34 5.53
CA ALA A 260 -10.43 -24.13 6.25
C ALA A 260 -9.49 -23.10 5.57
N LEU A 261 -9.61 -22.88 4.25
CA LEU A 261 -8.83 -21.95 3.46
C LEU A 261 -9.55 -20.60 3.25
N LYS A 262 -10.75 -20.43 3.82
CA LYS A 262 -11.54 -19.19 3.72
C LYS A 262 -10.73 -17.91 4.06
N PRO A 263 -9.88 -17.86 5.10
CA PRO A 263 -9.07 -16.69 5.37
C PRO A 263 -8.14 -16.31 4.21
N LEU A 264 -7.61 -17.31 3.48
CA LEU A 264 -6.71 -17.11 2.35
C LEU A 264 -7.44 -16.64 1.08
N ALA A 265 -8.74 -16.88 0.97
CA ALA A 265 -9.54 -16.43 -0.17
C ALA A 265 -9.60 -14.90 -0.32
N ARG A 266 -9.30 -14.17 0.75
CA ARG A 266 -9.35 -12.70 0.82
C ARG A 266 -7.99 -12.05 1.06
N GLU A 267 -6.90 -12.81 0.86
CA GLU A 267 -5.53 -12.35 1.13
C GLU A 267 -5.08 -11.25 0.15
N TYR A 268 -4.55 -10.15 0.68
CA TYR A 268 -4.05 -9.02 -0.12
C TYR A 268 -2.78 -9.36 -0.92
N LEU A 269 -1.98 -10.32 -0.44
CA LEU A 269 -0.70 -10.71 -1.04
C LEU A 269 -0.85 -11.85 -2.05
N SER A 270 -2.07 -12.09 -2.54
CA SER A 270 -2.35 -13.09 -3.57
C SER A 270 -1.97 -12.60 -4.97
N ILE A 271 -1.51 -13.52 -5.82
CA ILE A 271 -1.18 -13.21 -7.23
C ILE A 271 -2.35 -12.53 -7.96
N PRO A 272 -3.61 -13.04 -7.87
CA PRO A 272 -4.75 -12.42 -8.51
C PRO A 272 -4.90 -10.93 -8.17
N LEU A 273 -4.72 -10.57 -6.91
CA LEU A 273 -4.91 -9.19 -6.46
C LEU A 273 -3.73 -8.28 -6.82
N ILE A 274 -2.50 -8.81 -6.83
CA ILE A 274 -1.31 -8.10 -7.33
C ILE A 274 -1.51 -7.71 -8.80
N LEU A 275 -2.01 -8.63 -9.63
CA LEU A 275 -2.28 -8.39 -11.04
C LEU A 275 -3.37 -7.33 -11.23
N TRP A 276 -4.48 -7.44 -10.47
CA TRP A 276 -5.59 -6.49 -10.53
C TRP A 276 -5.15 -5.08 -10.11
N ALA A 277 -4.49 -4.93 -8.97
CA ALA A 277 -4.00 -3.64 -8.50
C ALA A 277 -2.99 -3.00 -9.48
N SER A 278 -2.11 -3.82 -10.08
CA SER A 278 -1.17 -3.36 -11.12
C SER A 278 -1.89 -2.81 -12.35
N ALA A 279 -2.95 -3.49 -12.81
CA ALA A 279 -3.75 -3.04 -13.93
C ALA A 279 -4.47 -1.73 -13.64
N VAL A 280 -5.05 -1.57 -12.45
CA VAL A 280 -5.70 -0.32 -12.03
C VAL A 280 -4.69 0.83 -11.99
N LEU A 281 -3.51 0.63 -11.40
CA LEU A 281 -2.46 1.66 -11.37
C LEU A 281 -2.03 2.07 -12.78
N VAL A 282 -1.75 1.10 -13.66
CA VAL A 282 -1.36 1.36 -15.05
C VAL A 282 -2.48 2.06 -15.81
N PHE A 283 -3.74 1.67 -15.61
CA PHE A 283 -4.89 2.34 -16.20
C PHE A 283 -4.95 3.82 -15.78
N CYS A 284 -4.83 4.10 -14.48
CA CYS A 284 -4.81 5.47 -13.98
C CYS A 284 -3.64 6.29 -14.54
N LYS A 285 -2.43 5.71 -14.59
CA LYS A 285 -1.23 6.36 -15.13
C LYS A 285 -1.41 6.80 -16.59
N TYR A 286 -2.01 5.96 -17.44
CA TYR A 286 -2.18 6.22 -18.85
C TYR A 286 -3.55 6.78 -19.22
N SER A 287 -4.42 7.02 -18.23
CA SER A 287 -5.72 7.66 -18.46
C SER A 287 -5.59 9.12 -18.84
N ARG A 288 -6.66 9.70 -19.39
CA ARG A 288 -6.70 11.12 -19.73
C ARG A 288 -6.88 12.04 -18.52
N ILE A 289 -6.81 11.51 -17.30
CA ILE A 289 -7.03 12.26 -16.07
C ILE A 289 -6.07 13.45 -15.89
N ASN A 290 -4.85 13.35 -16.44
CA ASN A 290 -3.88 14.45 -16.41
C ASN A 290 -4.28 15.62 -17.35
N ARG A 291 -5.32 15.44 -18.20
CA ARG A 291 -5.82 16.44 -19.17
C ARG A 291 -7.18 17.03 -18.77
N VAL A 292 -7.72 16.64 -17.60
CA VAL A 292 -8.98 17.19 -17.11
C VAL A 292 -8.83 18.65 -16.66
N SER A 293 -9.95 19.35 -16.54
CA SER A 293 -9.98 20.76 -16.14
C SER A 293 -9.27 21.03 -14.81
N PRO A 294 -8.72 22.22 -14.60
CA PRO A 294 -8.12 22.60 -13.32
C PRO A 294 -9.08 22.44 -12.13
N THR A 295 -10.38 22.67 -12.34
CA THR A 295 -11.43 22.48 -11.35
C THR A 295 -11.50 21.00 -10.90
N THR A 296 -11.57 20.06 -11.86
CA THR A 296 -11.58 18.61 -11.56
C THR A 296 -10.32 18.18 -10.84
N GLN A 297 -9.14 18.68 -11.25
CA GLN A 297 -7.89 18.42 -10.56
C GLN A 297 -7.90 18.94 -9.13
N GLY A 298 -8.51 20.12 -8.91
CA GLY A 298 -8.69 20.72 -7.58
C GLY A 298 -9.61 19.88 -6.67
N ILE A 299 -10.67 19.31 -7.21
CA ILE A 299 -11.57 18.38 -6.47
C ILE A 299 -10.83 17.11 -6.10
N LEU A 300 -10.17 16.44 -7.05
CA LEU A 300 -9.36 15.24 -6.78
C LEU A 300 -8.29 15.48 -5.72
N LYS A 301 -7.63 16.65 -5.78
CA LYS A 301 -6.66 17.06 -4.77
C LYS A 301 -7.25 17.14 -3.37
N LYS A 302 -8.44 17.74 -3.23
CA LYS A 302 -9.13 17.84 -1.94
C LYS A 302 -9.55 16.46 -1.43
N LEU A 303 -10.15 15.64 -2.29
CA LEU A 303 -10.56 14.27 -1.93
C LEU A 303 -9.36 13.40 -1.52
N ALA A 304 -8.28 13.43 -2.31
CA ALA A 304 -7.06 12.70 -1.97
C ALA A 304 -6.41 13.19 -0.65
N ALA A 305 -6.55 14.47 -0.29
CA ALA A 305 -6.04 14.98 0.98
C ALA A 305 -6.81 14.43 2.19
N LEU A 306 -8.09 14.06 2.02
CA LEU A 306 -8.91 13.45 3.09
C LEU A 306 -8.54 11.99 3.36
N THR A 307 -7.77 11.33 2.48
CA THR A 307 -7.41 9.91 2.65
C THR A 307 -6.42 9.66 3.79
N PHE A 308 -5.63 10.68 4.16
CA PHE A 308 -4.59 10.58 5.18
C PHE A 308 -4.65 11.72 6.22
N GLY A 309 -5.82 12.31 6.39
CA GLY A 309 -6.18 13.25 7.46
C GLY A 309 -5.26 14.46 7.58
#